data_714f0b8d4a340ef7d5e2dd64fe93cccd
#
_entry.id   714f0b8d4a340ef7d5e2dd64fe93cccd
#
_cell.length_a   1.000
_cell.length_b   1.000
_cell.length_c   1.000
_cell.angle_alpha   90.00
_cell.angle_beta   90.00
_cell.angle_gamma   90.00
#
_symmetry.space_group_name_H-M   'P 1'
#
loop_
_entity.id
_entity.type
_entity.pdbx_description
1 polymer ?
#
loop_
_entity_poly.entity_id
_entity_poly.type
_entity_poly.pdbx_seq_one_letter_code
_entity_poly.pdbx_strand_id
1 'polypeptide(L)'
;MKPVSVLLIGLGRVGSRFYEKFRELGESRVRLVGVCEIDERHPLLQRAREGGVRVYENFEEALAPSENPVDIILDTTNIPEVKARIRHRLEETGNHHTVLLPLVASYLLWHMAAPGEDLPENHVQPGY
;
A
#
# COMPACT_ATOMS: atom_id res chain seq x y z
N MET A 1 -0.88 10.77 -18.93
CA MET A 1 -0.32 9.63 -18.17
C MET A 1 -1.44 8.84 -17.51
N LYS A 2 -1.38 7.54 -17.59
CA LYS A 2 -2.29 6.68 -16.83
C LYS A 2 -2.04 6.84 -15.32
N PRO A 3 -3.08 6.76 -14.50
CA PRO A 3 -2.86 6.69 -13.05
C PRO A 3 -2.06 5.44 -12.68
N VAL A 4 -1.25 5.56 -11.66
CA VAL A 4 -0.52 4.42 -11.09
C VAL A 4 -1.44 3.72 -10.09
N SER A 5 -1.62 2.42 -10.23
CA SER A 5 -2.45 1.66 -9.30
C SER A 5 -1.62 1.13 -8.13
N VAL A 6 -2.13 1.31 -6.93
CA VAL A 6 -1.43 0.99 -5.69
C VAL A 6 -2.30 0.14 -4.78
N LEU A 7 -1.71 -0.91 -4.22
CA LEU A 7 -2.26 -1.65 -3.10
C LEU A 7 -1.46 -1.24 -1.85
N LEU A 8 -2.15 -0.69 -0.87
CA LEU A 8 -1.54 -0.23 0.37
C LEU A 8 -1.77 -1.27 1.47
N ILE A 9 -0.69 -1.78 2.03
CA ILE A 9 -0.74 -2.75 3.12
C ILE A 9 -0.25 -2.08 4.40
N GLY A 10 -1.12 -2.06 5.41
CA GLY A 10 -0.87 -1.41 6.67
C GLY A 10 -1.39 0.03 6.70
N LEU A 11 -2.14 0.35 7.75
CA LEU A 11 -2.65 1.71 8.00
C LEU A 11 -2.15 2.24 9.35
N GLY A 12 -0.94 1.83 9.73
CA GLY A 12 -0.29 2.38 10.90
C GLY A 12 0.11 3.84 10.70
N ARG A 13 1.06 4.33 11.48
CA ARG A 13 1.49 5.74 11.42
C ARG A 13 1.96 6.16 10.03
N VAL A 14 2.74 5.33 9.37
CA VAL A 14 3.27 5.63 8.03
C VAL A 14 2.20 5.37 6.97
N GLY A 15 1.53 4.22 7.03
CA GLY A 15 0.52 3.85 6.05
C GLY A 15 -0.64 4.84 5.99
N SER A 16 -1.07 5.34 7.14
CA SER A 16 -2.13 6.35 7.22
C SER A 16 -1.75 7.64 6.48
N ARG A 17 -0.48 8.05 6.59
CA ARG A 17 0.01 9.25 5.91
C ARG A 17 0.02 9.06 4.40
N PHE A 18 0.46 7.90 3.94
CA PHE A 18 0.41 7.59 2.51
C PHE A 18 -1.02 7.51 1.99
N TYR A 19 -1.92 6.89 2.76
CA TYR A 19 -3.33 6.85 2.39
C TYR A 19 -3.88 8.25 2.14
N GLU A 20 -3.66 9.16 3.07
CA GLU A 20 -4.13 10.53 2.94
C GLU A 20 -3.50 11.25 1.75
N LYS A 21 -2.21 11.04 1.52
CA LYS A 21 -1.51 11.65 0.39
C LYS A 21 -2.04 11.12 -0.95
N PHE A 22 -2.30 9.83 -1.06
CA PHE A 22 -2.87 9.27 -2.28
C PHE A 22 -4.26 9.83 -2.56
N ARG A 23 -5.08 9.99 -1.54
CA ARG A 23 -6.41 10.59 -1.70
C ARG A 23 -6.32 12.06 -2.09
N GLU A 24 -5.37 12.78 -1.55
CA GLU A 24 -5.09 14.18 -1.90
C GLU A 24 -4.66 14.32 -3.36
N LEU A 25 -3.80 13.45 -3.85
CA LEU A 25 -3.35 13.45 -5.24
C LEU A 25 -4.49 13.15 -6.22
N GLY A 26 -5.45 12.36 -5.81
CA GLY A 26 -6.63 12.03 -6.60
C GLY A 26 -6.46 10.85 -7.54
N GLU A 27 -7.59 10.23 -7.90
CA GLU A 27 -7.61 9.00 -8.69
C GLU A 27 -7.10 9.15 -10.12
N SER A 28 -7.05 10.37 -10.64
CA SER A 28 -6.47 10.59 -11.96
C SER A 28 -4.95 10.41 -11.98
N ARG A 29 -4.31 10.43 -10.81
CA ARG A 29 -2.87 10.27 -10.66
C ARG A 29 -2.50 8.97 -9.97
N VAL A 30 -3.17 8.66 -8.86
CA VAL A 30 -2.94 7.43 -8.09
C VAL A 30 -4.29 6.77 -7.83
N ARG A 31 -4.45 5.59 -8.38
CA ARG A 31 -5.65 4.79 -8.15
C ARG A 31 -5.35 3.80 -7.02
N LEU A 32 -5.92 4.06 -5.88
CA LEU A 32 -5.79 3.17 -4.74
C LEU A 32 -6.73 1.98 -4.95
N VAL A 33 -6.16 0.87 -5.35
CA VAL A 33 -6.91 -0.35 -5.68
C VAL A 33 -7.53 -0.96 -4.43
N GLY A 34 -6.83 -0.85 -3.32
CA GLY A 34 -7.31 -1.35 -2.06
C GLY A 34 -6.36 -1.03 -0.92
N VAL A 35 -6.88 -1.22 0.27
CA VAL A 35 -6.10 -1.17 1.50
C VAL A 35 -6.29 -2.49 2.24
N CYS A 36 -5.26 -2.91 2.94
CA CYS A 36 -5.28 -4.09 3.77
C CYS A 36 -4.76 -3.72 5.15
N GLU A 37 -5.56 -3.98 6.18
CA GLU A 37 -5.24 -3.66 7.57
C GLU A 37 -5.79 -4.78 8.45
N ILE A 38 -4.93 -5.30 9.34
CA ILE A 38 -5.37 -6.38 10.25
C ILE A 38 -6.27 -5.88 11.38
N ASP A 39 -6.13 -4.63 11.78
CA ASP A 39 -7.03 -4.06 12.78
C ASP A 39 -8.34 -3.64 12.12
N GLU A 40 -9.36 -4.49 12.22
CA GLU A 40 -10.67 -4.26 11.64
C GLU A 40 -11.38 -3.02 12.19
N ARG A 41 -10.93 -2.50 13.31
CA ARG A 41 -11.50 -1.31 13.96
C ARG A 41 -10.77 -0.03 13.60
N HIS A 42 -9.75 -0.12 12.74
CA HIS A 42 -8.99 1.07 12.35
C HIS A 42 -9.93 2.10 11.70
N PRO A 43 -9.93 3.36 12.18
CA PRO A 43 -10.87 4.39 11.69
C PRO A 43 -10.79 4.63 10.19
N LEU A 44 -9.62 4.51 9.60
CA LEU A 44 -9.43 4.74 8.16
C LEU A 44 -10.11 3.68 7.29
N LEU A 45 -10.39 2.48 7.82
CA LEU A 45 -11.09 1.46 7.04
C LEU A 45 -12.49 1.91 6.66
N GLN A 46 -13.21 2.52 7.59
CA GLN A 46 -14.54 3.04 7.32
C GLN A 46 -14.48 4.17 6.29
N ARG A 47 -13.53 5.09 6.45
CA ARG A 47 -13.33 6.19 5.50
C ARG A 47 -12.97 5.67 4.11
N ALA A 48 -12.16 4.63 4.05
CA ALA A 48 -11.79 4.01 2.78
C ALA A 48 -13.02 3.43 2.08
N ARG A 49 -13.84 2.69 2.80
CA ARG A 49 -15.09 2.12 2.26
C ARG A 49 -16.03 3.21 1.76
N GLU A 50 -16.23 4.26 2.54
CA GLU A 50 -17.07 5.39 2.17
C GLU A 50 -16.56 6.12 0.93
N GLY A 51 -15.25 6.18 0.77
CA GLY A 51 -14.60 6.78 -0.39
C GLY A 51 -14.51 5.87 -1.61
N GLY A 52 -15.09 4.67 -1.54
CA GLY A 52 -15.07 3.73 -2.65
C GLY A 52 -13.77 2.92 -2.77
N VAL A 53 -12.89 2.99 -1.77
CA VAL A 53 -11.66 2.20 -1.75
C VAL A 53 -11.96 0.84 -1.15
N ARG A 54 -11.57 -0.21 -1.86
CA ARG A 54 -11.80 -1.57 -1.41
C ARG A 54 -10.93 -1.91 -0.21
N VAL A 55 -11.51 -2.58 0.77
CA VAL A 55 -10.81 -3.06 1.96
C VAL A 55 -10.67 -4.57 1.87
N TYR A 56 -9.45 -5.06 1.94
CA TYR A 56 -9.16 -6.49 1.90
C TYR A 56 -8.73 -6.97 3.28
N GLU A 57 -9.30 -8.07 3.74
CA GLU A 57 -8.81 -8.75 4.93
C GLU A 57 -7.50 -9.47 4.64
N ASN A 58 -7.40 -9.98 3.43
CA ASN A 58 -6.25 -10.74 2.96
C ASN A 58 -5.75 -10.12 1.66
N PHE A 59 -4.53 -9.59 1.68
CA PHE A 59 -3.97 -8.93 0.50
C PHE A 59 -3.79 -9.88 -0.69
N GLU A 60 -3.72 -11.18 -0.45
CA GLU A 60 -3.59 -12.15 -1.51
C GLU A 60 -4.81 -12.16 -2.44
N GLU A 61 -5.98 -11.78 -1.94
CA GLU A 61 -7.17 -11.60 -2.77
C GLU A 61 -7.01 -10.44 -3.75
N ALA A 62 -6.36 -9.36 -3.31
CA ALA A 62 -6.08 -8.22 -4.16
C ALA A 62 -5.04 -8.55 -5.24
N LEU A 63 -4.26 -9.59 -5.03
CA LEU A 63 -3.24 -10.07 -5.95
C LEU A 63 -3.66 -11.30 -6.73
N ALA A 64 -4.97 -11.52 -6.85
CA ALA A 64 -5.50 -12.60 -7.69
C ALA A 64 -5.12 -12.34 -9.16
N PRO A 65 -4.97 -13.39 -9.97
CA PRO A 65 -4.68 -13.22 -11.41
C PRO A 65 -5.68 -12.27 -12.07
N SER A 66 -5.16 -11.33 -12.84
CA SER A 66 -5.97 -10.29 -13.47
C SER A 66 -5.30 -9.83 -14.78
N GLU A 67 -6.13 -9.38 -15.72
CA GLU A 67 -5.63 -8.75 -16.94
C GLU A 67 -5.04 -7.36 -16.63
N ASN A 68 -5.47 -6.76 -15.52
CA ASN A 68 -4.98 -5.47 -15.07
C ASN A 68 -4.39 -5.58 -13.65
N PRO A 69 -3.23 -6.23 -13.51
CA PRO A 69 -2.61 -6.38 -12.20
C PRO A 69 -2.22 -5.02 -11.62
N VAL A 70 -2.21 -4.94 -10.30
CA VAL A 70 -1.80 -3.72 -9.61
C VAL A 70 -0.35 -3.36 -9.96
N ASP A 71 -0.07 -2.08 -10.11
CA ASP A 71 1.28 -1.64 -10.48
C ASP A 71 2.24 -1.73 -9.30
N ILE A 72 1.85 -1.20 -8.15
CA ILE A 72 2.75 -1.08 -6.99
C ILE A 72 2.06 -1.60 -5.74
N ILE A 73 2.79 -2.41 -4.97
CA ILE A 73 2.42 -2.75 -3.61
C ILE A 73 3.27 -1.89 -2.68
N LEU A 74 2.63 -1.09 -1.86
CA LEU A 74 3.29 -0.36 -0.79
C LEU A 74 3.00 -1.06 0.53
N ASP A 75 4.00 -1.79 1.02
CA ASP A 75 3.92 -2.45 2.31
C ASP A 75 4.55 -1.56 3.39
N THR A 76 3.72 -0.95 4.21
CA THR A 76 4.19 -0.09 5.29
C THR A 76 4.37 -0.85 6.60
N THR A 77 4.01 -2.13 6.65
CA THR A 77 4.24 -2.95 7.84
C THR A 77 5.71 -3.27 8.01
N ASN A 78 6.41 -3.42 6.90
CA ASN A 78 7.81 -3.82 6.83
C ASN A 78 8.12 -5.10 7.65
N ILE A 79 7.14 -5.98 7.75
CA ILE A 79 7.27 -7.25 8.44
C ILE A 79 7.82 -8.28 7.45
N PRO A 80 8.93 -8.97 7.78
CA PRO A 80 9.55 -9.91 6.84
C PRO A 80 8.61 -10.99 6.32
N GLU A 81 7.74 -11.53 7.17
CA GLU A 81 6.78 -12.56 6.78
C GLU A 81 5.76 -12.04 5.77
N VAL A 82 5.34 -10.79 5.92
CA VAL A 82 4.41 -10.16 4.97
C VAL A 82 5.08 -10.02 3.61
N LYS A 83 6.31 -9.56 3.58
CA LYS A 83 7.08 -9.44 2.33
C LYS A 83 7.28 -10.79 1.66
N ALA A 84 7.59 -11.81 2.44
CA ALA A 84 7.77 -13.16 1.91
C ALA A 84 6.47 -13.69 1.29
N ARG A 85 5.34 -13.46 1.93
CA ARG A 85 4.03 -13.86 1.42
C ARG A 85 3.67 -13.09 0.13
N ILE A 86 3.98 -11.81 0.07
CA ILE A 86 3.76 -11.01 -1.14
C ILE A 86 4.57 -11.60 -2.30
N ARG A 87 5.87 -11.81 -2.10
CA ARG A 87 6.75 -12.36 -3.13
C ARG A 87 6.27 -13.75 -3.59
N HIS A 88 5.89 -14.58 -2.63
CA HIS A 88 5.36 -15.91 -2.94
C HIS A 88 4.09 -15.82 -3.80
N ARG A 89 3.18 -14.91 -3.44
CA ARG A 89 1.94 -14.72 -4.20
C ARG A 89 2.20 -14.24 -5.62
N LEU A 90 3.11 -13.31 -5.81
CA LEU A 90 3.48 -12.84 -7.15
C LEU A 90 4.08 -13.97 -7.98
N GLU A 91 4.93 -14.79 -7.36
CA GLU A 91 5.57 -15.91 -8.02
C GLU A 91 4.58 -17.00 -8.40
N GLU A 92 3.71 -17.43 -7.47
CA GLU A 92 2.73 -18.48 -7.74
C GLU A 92 1.70 -18.08 -8.80
N THR A 93 1.39 -16.78 -8.93
CA THR A 93 0.46 -16.28 -9.94
C THR A 93 1.15 -15.92 -11.26
N GLY A 94 2.47 -16.02 -11.31
CA GLY A 94 3.24 -15.62 -12.51
C GLY A 94 3.16 -14.13 -12.78
N ASN A 95 2.93 -13.32 -11.76
CA ASN A 95 2.83 -11.88 -11.92
C ASN A 95 4.21 -11.24 -11.96
N HIS A 96 4.62 -10.81 -13.16
CA HIS A 96 5.90 -10.13 -13.39
C HIS A 96 5.72 -8.61 -13.56
N HIS A 97 4.50 -8.11 -13.43
CA HIS A 97 4.18 -6.69 -13.60
C HIS A 97 4.28 -5.93 -12.27
N THR A 98 3.65 -6.44 -11.25
CA THR A 98 3.52 -5.76 -9.94
C THR A 98 4.87 -5.64 -9.26
N VAL A 99 5.17 -4.44 -8.78
CA VAL A 99 6.42 -4.15 -8.06
C VAL A 99 6.13 -4.00 -6.57
N LEU A 100 6.86 -4.74 -5.75
CA LEU A 100 6.87 -4.50 -4.31
C LEU A 100 7.85 -3.36 -4.05
N LEU A 101 7.32 -2.20 -3.64
CA LEU A 101 8.12 -1.01 -3.43
C LEU A 101 9.00 -1.15 -2.19
N PRO A 102 10.32 -1.04 -2.31
CA PRO A 102 11.20 -1.04 -1.13
C PRO A 102 10.88 0.16 -0.22
N LEU A 103 10.98 -0.05 1.09
CA LEU A 103 10.64 1.00 2.05
C LEU A 103 11.48 2.27 1.84
N VAL A 104 12.77 2.13 1.57
CA VAL A 104 13.63 3.28 1.31
C VAL A 104 13.17 4.07 0.08
N ALA A 105 12.64 3.40 -0.93
CA ALA A 105 12.10 4.09 -2.10
C ALA A 105 10.82 4.85 -1.75
N SER A 106 10.00 4.31 -0.83
CA SER A 106 8.81 5.02 -0.36
C SER A 106 9.16 6.31 0.38
N TYR A 107 10.25 6.32 1.12
CA TYR A 107 10.74 7.54 1.79
C TYR A 107 11.15 8.61 0.77
N LEU A 108 11.82 8.21 -0.29
CA LEU A 108 12.16 9.14 -1.37
C LEU A 108 10.90 9.73 -1.98
N LEU A 109 9.90 8.89 -2.27
CA LEU A 109 8.63 9.36 -2.81
C LEU A 109 7.94 10.33 -1.86
N TRP A 110 7.98 10.05 -0.56
CA TRP A 110 7.40 10.94 0.44
C TRP A 110 8.07 12.32 0.41
N HIS A 111 9.40 12.36 0.38
CA HIS A 111 10.14 13.62 0.29
C HIS A 111 9.75 14.43 -0.95
N MET A 112 9.48 13.76 -2.05
CA MET A 112 9.05 14.42 -3.29
C MET A 112 7.61 14.91 -3.23
N ALA A 113 6.72 14.13 -2.61
CA ALA A 113 5.29 14.42 -2.54
C ALA A 113 4.95 15.42 -1.43
N ALA A 114 5.73 15.48 -0.38
CA ALA A 114 5.49 16.29 0.80
C ALA A 114 6.78 16.99 1.25
N PRO A 115 7.29 17.95 0.46
CA PRO A 115 8.53 18.64 0.79
C PRO A 115 8.46 19.30 2.18
N GLY A 116 9.47 19.05 3.00
CA GLY A 116 9.53 19.62 4.35
C GLY A 116 8.71 18.91 5.40
N GLU A 117 7.97 17.87 5.04
CA GLU A 117 7.23 17.05 5.99
C GLU A 117 7.93 15.72 6.22
N ASP A 118 8.15 15.37 7.46
CA ASP A 118 8.71 14.08 7.81
C ASP A 118 7.60 13.07 8.08
N LEU A 119 7.83 11.82 7.69
CA LEU A 119 6.96 10.73 8.12
C LEU A 119 7.19 10.50 9.62
N PRO A 120 6.15 10.10 10.37
CA PRO A 120 6.34 9.72 11.76
C PRO A 120 7.27 8.52 11.84
N GLU A 121 8.09 8.47 12.90
CA GLU A 121 8.91 7.31 13.14
C GLU A 121 8.04 6.10 13.42
N ASN A 122 8.33 5.01 12.74
CA ASN A 122 7.73 3.75 13.09
C ASN A 122 8.31 3.28 14.41
N HIS A 123 7.48 2.69 15.25
CA HIS A 123 7.99 1.95 16.39
C HIS A 123 8.93 0.89 15.87
N VAL A 124 10.04 0.72 16.58
CA VAL A 124 11.00 -0.32 16.26
C VAL A 124 10.31 -1.67 16.45
N GLN A 125 9.87 -2.24 15.36
CA GLN A 125 9.36 -3.59 15.32
C GLN A 125 10.41 -4.46 14.66
N PRO A 126 10.50 -5.73 15.02
CA PRO A 126 11.37 -6.63 14.27
C PRO A 126 11.01 -6.56 12.79
N GLY A 127 12.00 -6.25 11.95
CA GLY A 127 11.81 -6.13 10.52
C GLY A 127 11.61 -4.71 9.99
N TYR A 128 11.55 -3.73 10.85
CA TYR A 128 11.59 -2.33 10.43
C TYR A 128 13.01 -1.83 10.26
#